data_f5a186d351cab5967c16d1a9c7de1a86
#
_entry.id   f5a186d351cab5967c16d1a9c7de1a86
#
_cell.length_a   1.000
_cell.length_b   1.000
_cell.length_c   1.000
_cell.angle_alpha   90.00
_cell.angle_beta   90.00
_cell.angle_gamma   90.00
#
_symmetry.space_group_name_H-M   'P 1'
#
loop_
_entity.id
_entity.type
_entity.pdbx_description
1 polymer ?
#
loop_
_entity_poly.entity_id
_entity_poly.type
_entity_poly.pdbx_seq_one_letter_code
_entity_poly.pdbx_strand_id
1 'polypeptide(L)'
;MNKKTLFRGGILLLSAIAAEAVAVAVPDSAKHQPANHPYFAWLIISITLVYFVGAILIHLKNRKTPNESDLFYRAPFLAGVLLVLNVLNIVTVKTALLPTLYFPSLDRVFGTLFEDWELILKCVGYSSGILAAGVLGGLIVGFLMGVGIGFSKTLSYWINPLVRILGPIPSTAWIPIFLLVFPTARAASAFIIGISVWFPTVVLTSSGISNVKNSYFEVASTLGANHFWRVFKVGVPAAMPSIFLGLFNGICSSFVTLMTAEMIGAKYGMGWYVNWQKEMMCYANVYAGLIVIAVLFYLVITVLFKVRDKVLLWQKGVIKW
;
A
#
# COMPACT_ATOMS: atom_id res chain seq x y z
N MET A 1 28.90 -16.41 -15.18
CA MET A 1 27.58 -15.79 -15.32
C MET A 1 26.75 -16.64 -16.26
N ASN A 2 25.57 -17.09 -15.84
CA ASN A 2 24.73 -17.99 -16.66
C ASN A 2 24.15 -17.18 -17.84
N LYS A 3 24.02 -17.80 -19.05
CA LYS A 3 23.45 -17.14 -20.25
C LYS A 3 22.11 -16.46 -19.97
N LYS A 4 21.26 -17.06 -19.13
CA LYS A 4 19.96 -16.50 -18.71
C LYS A 4 20.09 -15.20 -17.90
N THR A 5 21.10 -15.09 -17.04
CA THR A 5 21.36 -13.90 -16.21
C THR A 5 21.85 -12.73 -17.05
N LEU A 6 22.75 -13.02 -18.01
CA LEU A 6 23.23 -12.04 -18.98
C LEU A 6 22.10 -11.52 -19.87
N PHE A 7 21.23 -12.42 -20.35
CA PHE A 7 20.08 -12.07 -21.17
C PHE A 7 19.08 -11.16 -20.41
N ARG A 8 18.75 -11.52 -19.17
CA ARG A 8 17.82 -10.73 -18.32
C ARG A 8 18.37 -9.33 -18.01
N GLY A 9 19.66 -9.22 -17.68
CA GLY A 9 20.31 -7.91 -17.47
C GLY A 9 20.41 -7.08 -18.74
N GLY A 10 20.66 -7.73 -19.90
CA GLY A 10 20.72 -7.08 -21.20
C GLY A 10 19.39 -6.45 -21.64
N ILE A 11 18.25 -7.08 -21.32
CA ILE A 11 16.93 -6.53 -21.66
C ILE A 11 16.69 -5.18 -20.97
N LEU A 12 17.07 -5.05 -19.68
CA LEU A 12 16.92 -3.79 -18.97
C LEU A 12 17.77 -2.68 -19.58
N LEU A 13 19.01 -2.98 -19.93
CA LEU A 13 19.90 -2.02 -20.60
C LEU A 13 19.37 -1.58 -21.95
N LEU A 14 18.92 -2.54 -22.77
CA LEU A 14 18.35 -2.25 -24.08
C LEU A 14 17.09 -1.36 -23.96
N SER A 15 16.25 -1.63 -22.96
CA SER A 15 15.06 -0.81 -22.72
C SER A 15 15.42 0.63 -22.27
N ALA A 16 16.46 0.80 -21.44
CA ALA A 16 16.93 2.11 -21.00
C ALA A 16 17.58 2.90 -22.17
N ILE A 17 18.44 2.23 -22.95
CA ILE A 17 19.07 2.84 -24.14
C ILE A 17 18.00 3.23 -25.18
N ALA A 18 17.02 2.36 -25.41
CA ALA A 18 15.92 2.67 -26.32
C ALA A 18 15.10 3.88 -25.83
N ALA A 19 14.87 4.02 -24.53
CA ALA A 19 14.16 5.16 -23.96
C ALA A 19 14.94 6.47 -24.16
N GLU A 20 16.24 6.48 -23.88
CA GLU A 20 17.09 7.65 -24.09
C GLU A 20 17.28 7.98 -25.59
N ALA A 21 17.43 6.97 -26.43
CA ALA A 21 17.53 7.17 -27.88
C ALA A 21 16.27 7.83 -28.44
N VAL A 22 15.09 7.41 -28.02
CA VAL A 22 13.81 8.03 -28.40
C VAL A 22 13.71 9.44 -27.84
N ALA A 23 14.15 9.67 -26.60
CA ALA A 23 14.13 11.00 -25.98
C ALA A 23 14.94 12.02 -26.78
N VAL A 24 16.11 11.60 -27.30
CA VAL A 24 17.02 12.47 -28.07
C VAL A 24 16.64 12.56 -29.55
N ALA A 25 16.27 11.44 -30.19
CA ALA A 25 16.07 11.38 -31.64
C ALA A 25 14.74 11.99 -32.11
N VAL A 26 13.70 11.96 -31.24
CA VAL A 26 12.39 12.48 -31.61
C VAL A 26 12.17 13.85 -30.96
N PRO A 27 11.94 14.93 -31.76
CA PRO A 27 11.68 16.24 -31.19
C PRO A 27 10.36 16.29 -30.40
N ASP A 28 10.31 17.15 -29.39
CA ASP A 28 9.13 17.37 -28.60
C ASP A 28 8.04 18.06 -29.41
N SER A 29 6.79 17.72 -29.16
CA SER A 29 5.66 18.40 -29.79
C SER A 29 5.61 19.87 -29.37
N ALA A 30 5.25 20.77 -30.31
CA ALA A 30 5.06 22.19 -30.04
C ALA A 30 3.99 22.48 -28.96
N LYS A 31 3.13 21.54 -28.68
CA LYS A 31 2.09 21.60 -27.61
C LYS A 31 2.61 21.19 -26.25
N HIS A 32 3.83 20.66 -26.19
CA HIS A 32 4.43 20.23 -24.93
C HIS A 32 4.85 21.44 -24.10
N GLN A 33 4.51 21.41 -22.81
CA GLN A 33 5.01 22.38 -21.85
C GLN A 33 6.30 21.80 -21.22
N PRO A 34 7.47 22.38 -21.48
CA PRO A 34 8.73 21.87 -20.96
C PRO A 34 8.76 21.95 -19.42
N ALA A 35 9.45 21.02 -18.81
CA ALA A 35 9.81 21.07 -17.39
C ALA A 35 11.15 21.81 -17.22
N ASN A 36 11.43 22.27 -16.00
CA ASN A 36 12.67 22.99 -15.68
C ASN A 36 13.93 22.11 -15.87
N HIS A 37 13.79 20.78 -15.70
CA HIS A 37 14.88 19.81 -15.79
C HIS A 37 14.39 18.49 -16.40
N PRO A 38 15.28 17.69 -17.01
CA PRO A 38 14.96 16.39 -17.60
C PRO A 38 14.89 15.29 -16.53
N TYR A 39 13.91 15.38 -15.62
CA TYR A 39 13.75 14.44 -14.50
C TYR A 39 13.52 13.01 -14.94
N PHE A 40 12.85 12.80 -16.09
CA PHE A 40 12.62 11.46 -16.63
C PHE A 40 13.92 10.78 -17.03
N ALA A 41 14.82 11.49 -17.72
CA ALA A 41 16.14 10.99 -18.05
C ALA A 41 16.94 10.66 -16.78
N TRP A 42 16.94 11.53 -15.77
CA TRP A 42 17.60 11.28 -14.49
C TRP A 42 17.04 10.04 -13.78
N LEU A 43 15.74 9.82 -13.87
CA LEU A 43 15.10 8.62 -13.30
C LEU A 43 15.57 7.34 -14.01
N ILE A 44 15.60 7.33 -15.35
CA ILE A 44 16.10 6.18 -16.12
C ILE A 44 17.56 5.89 -15.76
N ILE A 45 18.40 6.94 -15.75
CA ILE A 45 19.82 6.84 -15.41
C ILE A 45 19.97 6.30 -13.98
N SER A 46 19.22 6.81 -13.01
CA SER A 46 19.32 6.39 -11.62
C SER A 46 18.90 4.92 -11.42
N ILE A 47 17.81 4.49 -12.04
CA ILE A 47 17.36 3.08 -12.00
C ILE A 47 18.43 2.17 -12.61
N THR A 48 18.96 2.56 -13.76
CA THR A 48 19.99 1.80 -14.48
C THR A 48 21.27 1.70 -13.66
N LEU A 49 21.70 2.81 -13.05
CA LEU A 49 22.90 2.87 -12.20
C LEU A 49 22.74 2.01 -10.94
N VAL A 50 21.60 2.14 -10.23
CA VAL A 50 21.32 1.32 -9.03
C VAL A 50 21.31 -0.16 -9.37
N TYR A 51 20.72 -0.52 -10.51
CA TYR A 51 20.74 -1.91 -10.99
C TYR A 51 22.17 -2.40 -11.26
N PHE A 52 23.02 -1.60 -11.93
CA PHE A 52 24.40 -1.95 -12.23
C PHE A 52 25.25 -2.08 -10.97
N VAL A 53 25.17 -1.11 -10.07
CA VAL A 53 25.87 -1.15 -8.79
C VAL A 53 25.44 -2.39 -7.99
N GLY A 54 24.15 -2.66 -7.93
CA GLY A 54 23.61 -3.86 -7.29
C GLY A 54 24.16 -5.15 -7.92
N ALA A 55 24.19 -5.24 -9.24
CA ALA A 55 24.73 -6.39 -9.99
C ALA A 55 26.23 -6.60 -9.73
N ILE A 56 27.01 -5.52 -9.71
CA ILE A 56 28.46 -5.56 -9.40
C ILE A 56 28.69 -6.03 -7.96
N LEU A 57 27.95 -5.46 -6.99
CA LEU A 57 28.09 -5.83 -5.57
C LEU A 57 27.75 -7.32 -5.33
N ILE A 58 26.70 -7.81 -5.97
CA ILE A 58 26.32 -9.23 -5.89
C ILE A 58 27.40 -10.10 -6.54
N HIS A 59 27.94 -9.69 -7.70
CA HIS A 59 29.00 -10.42 -8.36
C HIS A 59 30.30 -10.48 -7.52
N LEU A 60 30.65 -9.39 -6.87
CA LEU A 60 31.84 -9.35 -5.98
C LEU A 60 31.62 -10.16 -4.70
N LYS A 61 30.43 -10.23 -4.15
CA LYS A 61 30.12 -10.96 -2.91
C LYS A 61 29.97 -12.47 -3.12
N ASN A 62 29.46 -12.92 -4.27
CA ASN A 62 29.17 -14.31 -4.57
C ASN A 62 30.19 -14.90 -5.60
N ARG A 63 31.43 -15.10 -5.19
CA ARG A 63 32.45 -15.76 -6.05
C ARG A 63 32.12 -17.21 -6.44
N LYS A 64 31.14 -17.89 -5.83
CA LYS A 64 30.96 -19.36 -6.01
C LYS A 64 29.69 -19.81 -6.73
N THR A 65 28.63 -19.01 -6.77
CA THR A 65 27.43 -19.31 -7.57
C THR A 65 26.65 -18.03 -7.84
N PRO A 66 26.43 -17.63 -9.10
CA PRO A 66 25.42 -16.66 -9.42
C PRO A 66 24.07 -17.40 -9.39
N ASN A 67 23.64 -17.79 -8.22
CA ASN A 67 22.27 -18.21 -8.05
C ASN A 67 21.42 -16.97 -8.34
N GLU A 68 20.33 -17.14 -9.08
CA GLU A 68 19.41 -16.12 -9.51
C GLU A 68 19.10 -15.18 -8.33
N SER A 69 19.92 -14.13 -8.19
CA SER A 69 19.69 -13.13 -7.18
C SER A 69 18.36 -12.46 -7.54
N ASP A 70 17.54 -12.15 -6.57
CA ASP A 70 16.25 -11.47 -6.73
C ASP A 70 16.32 -10.28 -7.70
N LEU A 71 17.50 -9.65 -7.78
CA LEU A 71 17.76 -8.53 -8.68
C LEU A 71 17.68 -8.92 -10.17
N PHE A 72 18.31 -10.01 -10.57
CA PHE A 72 18.28 -10.50 -11.96
C PHE A 72 16.92 -11.12 -12.32
N TYR A 73 16.24 -11.67 -11.34
CA TYR A 73 14.86 -12.15 -11.51
C TYR A 73 13.90 -11.01 -11.80
N ARG A 74 14.10 -9.84 -11.17
CA ARG A 74 13.26 -8.64 -11.34
C ARG A 74 13.62 -7.78 -12.55
N ALA A 75 14.76 -8.01 -13.21
CA ALA A 75 15.20 -7.20 -14.35
C ALA A 75 14.18 -7.12 -15.50
N PRO A 76 13.55 -8.23 -15.97
CA PRO A 76 12.53 -8.13 -17.01
C PRO A 76 11.30 -7.32 -16.60
N PHE A 77 10.91 -7.39 -15.32
CA PHE A 77 9.81 -6.57 -14.79
C PHE A 77 10.17 -5.07 -14.84
N LEU A 78 11.37 -4.70 -14.38
CA LEU A 78 11.84 -3.32 -14.44
C LEU A 78 11.94 -2.82 -15.90
N ALA A 79 12.42 -3.66 -16.81
CA ALA A 79 12.45 -3.34 -18.23
C ALA A 79 11.04 -3.09 -18.79
N GLY A 80 10.06 -3.90 -18.40
CA GLY A 80 8.64 -3.70 -18.76
C GLY A 80 8.10 -2.37 -18.24
N VAL A 81 8.41 -2.02 -17.00
CA VAL A 81 8.02 -0.72 -16.40
C VAL A 81 8.66 0.43 -17.18
N LEU A 82 9.96 0.37 -17.50
CA LEU A 82 10.63 1.41 -18.31
C LEU A 82 10.02 1.54 -19.70
N LEU A 83 9.66 0.42 -20.36
CA LEU A 83 8.98 0.46 -21.64
C LEU A 83 7.62 1.15 -21.56
N VAL A 84 6.81 0.83 -20.54
CA VAL A 84 5.51 1.50 -20.33
C VAL A 84 5.70 3.00 -20.10
N LEU A 85 6.65 3.39 -19.26
CA LEU A 85 6.94 4.81 -19.02
C LEU A 85 7.44 5.52 -20.29
N ASN A 86 8.23 4.84 -21.13
CA ASN A 86 8.67 5.39 -22.40
C ASN A 86 7.51 5.56 -23.39
N VAL A 87 6.61 4.58 -23.50
CA VAL A 87 5.39 4.69 -24.32
C VAL A 87 4.55 5.88 -23.84
N LEU A 88 4.37 6.05 -22.53
CA LEU A 88 3.67 7.21 -21.97
C LEU A 88 4.39 8.52 -22.35
N ASN A 89 5.72 8.58 -22.26
CA ASN A 89 6.48 9.74 -22.66
C ASN A 89 6.32 10.07 -24.15
N ILE A 90 6.35 9.06 -25.03
CA ILE A 90 6.12 9.26 -26.47
C ILE A 90 4.72 9.83 -26.71
N VAL A 91 3.71 9.26 -26.09
CA VAL A 91 2.31 9.64 -26.30
C VAL A 91 2.00 11.04 -25.75
N THR A 92 2.61 11.42 -24.63
CA THR A 92 2.36 12.72 -23.98
C THR A 92 3.25 13.84 -24.50
N VAL A 93 4.56 13.59 -24.65
CA VAL A 93 5.56 14.62 -24.96
C VAL A 93 5.83 14.72 -26.48
N LYS A 94 6.08 13.58 -27.14
CA LYS A 94 6.54 13.55 -28.53
C LYS A 94 5.39 13.72 -29.52
N THR A 95 4.29 13.01 -29.34
CA THR A 95 3.16 13.04 -30.28
C THR A 95 2.02 13.95 -29.82
N ALA A 96 1.95 14.27 -28.52
CA ALA A 96 0.85 15.01 -27.90
C ALA A 96 -0.55 14.48 -28.33
N LEU A 97 -0.67 13.15 -28.50
CA LEU A 97 -1.94 12.48 -28.82
C LEU A 97 -2.98 12.67 -27.72
N LEU A 98 -2.51 12.74 -26.48
CA LEU A 98 -3.36 13.00 -25.32
C LEU A 98 -3.36 14.51 -25.01
N PRO A 99 -4.49 15.06 -24.50
CA PRO A 99 -4.56 16.45 -24.08
C PRO A 99 -3.50 16.76 -23.02
N THR A 100 -2.57 17.64 -23.31
CA THR A 100 -1.40 17.96 -22.46
C THR A 100 -1.79 18.52 -21.09
N LEU A 101 -3.00 19.10 -20.96
CA LEU A 101 -3.53 19.57 -19.70
C LEU A 101 -3.77 18.41 -18.71
N TYR A 102 -4.42 17.33 -19.16
CA TYR A 102 -4.79 16.19 -18.31
C TYR A 102 -3.70 15.13 -18.20
N PHE A 103 -2.82 15.07 -19.19
CA PHE A 103 -1.73 14.11 -19.29
C PHE A 103 -0.39 14.86 -19.39
N PRO A 104 0.11 15.39 -18.27
CA PRO A 104 1.39 16.10 -18.22
C PRO A 104 2.56 15.15 -18.51
N SER A 105 3.69 15.73 -18.91
CA SER A 105 4.92 14.97 -19.07
C SER A 105 5.41 14.39 -17.73
N LEU A 106 6.12 13.27 -17.81
CA LEU A 106 6.75 12.66 -16.64
C LEU A 106 7.75 13.62 -15.97
N ASP A 107 8.46 14.44 -16.77
CA ASP A 107 9.37 15.45 -16.23
C ASP A 107 8.66 16.45 -15.32
N ARG A 108 7.47 16.92 -15.69
CA ARG A 108 6.68 17.82 -14.84
C ARG A 108 6.17 17.12 -13.58
N VAL A 109 5.72 15.86 -13.71
CA VAL A 109 5.25 15.08 -12.56
C VAL A 109 6.36 14.88 -11.53
N PHE A 110 7.56 14.52 -11.99
CA PHE A 110 8.70 14.34 -11.08
C PHE A 110 9.24 15.69 -10.58
N GLY A 111 9.21 16.74 -11.43
CA GLY A 111 9.57 18.09 -11.00
C GLY A 111 8.77 18.58 -9.81
N THR A 112 7.47 18.35 -9.83
CA THR A 112 6.56 18.70 -8.72
C THR A 112 6.97 18.08 -7.39
N LEU A 113 7.50 16.84 -7.38
CA LEU A 113 7.95 16.20 -6.15
C LEU A 113 9.10 16.98 -5.49
N PHE A 114 9.91 17.69 -6.27
CA PHE A 114 10.99 18.52 -5.77
C PHE A 114 10.55 19.96 -5.47
N GLU A 115 9.57 20.48 -6.21
CA GLU A 115 9.06 21.84 -6.03
C GLU A 115 8.13 21.93 -4.81
N ASP A 116 7.22 20.97 -4.64
CA ASP A 116 6.20 20.96 -3.57
C ASP A 116 6.57 20.06 -2.38
N TRP A 117 7.84 19.67 -2.24
CA TRP A 117 8.26 18.66 -1.24
C TRP A 117 7.84 18.98 0.20
N GLU A 118 7.91 20.26 0.61
CA GLU A 118 7.52 20.69 1.96
C GLU A 118 6.02 20.47 2.23
N LEU A 119 5.18 20.88 1.26
CA LEU A 119 3.73 20.71 1.34
C LEU A 119 3.36 19.22 1.31
N ILE A 120 3.99 18.46 0.43
CA ILE A 120 3.78 17.00 0.30
C ILE A 120 4.14 16.30 1.60
N LEU A 121 5.31 16.60 2.22
CA LEU A 121 5.71 16.00 3.49
C LEU A 121 4.76 16.36 4.63
N LYS A 122 4.28 17.60 4.69
CA LYS A 122 3.27 18.03 5.65
C LYS A 122 1.96 17.26 5.48
N CYS A 123 1.52 17.07 4.23
CA CYS A 123 0.33 16.28 3.92
C CYS A 123 0.51 14.80 4.27
N VAL A 124 1.66 14.19 3.95
CA VAL A 124 1.99 12.80 4.32
C VAL A 124 1.98 12.62 5.83
N GLY A 125 2.58 13.55 6.58
CA GLY A 125 2.58 13.52 8.05
C GLY A 125 1.17 13.58 8.63
N TYR A 126 0.32 14.44 8.09
CA TYR A 126 -1.08 14.57 8.50
C TYR A 126 -1.89 13.30 8.20
N SER A 127 -1.83 12.78 6.96
CA SER A 127 -2.49 11.55 6.55
C SER A 127 -2.03 10.34 7.37
N SER A 128 -0.70 10.21 7.59
CA SER A 128 -0.13 9.13 8.38
C SER A 128 -0.61 9.14 9.83
N GLY A 129 -0.72 10.33 10.44
CA GLY A 129 -1.21 10.48 11.81
C GLY A 129 -2.68 10.07 11.95
N ILE A 130 -3.54 10.47 11.01
CA ILE A 130 -4.96 10.08 11.00
C ILE A 130 -5.10 8.58 10.75
N LEU A 131 -4.37 8.06 9.76
CA LEU A 131 -4.37 6.64 9.42
C LEU A 131 -3.96 5.79 10.61
N ALA A 132 -2.86 6.14 11.29
CA ALA A 132 -2.39 5.41 12.46
C ALA A 132 -3.42 5.41 13.60
N ALA A 133 -4.02 6.56 13.92
CA ALA A 133 -5.05 6.67 14.95
C ALA A 133 -6.28 5.81 14.63
N GLY A 134 -6.80 5.90 13.40
CA GLY A 134 -7.95 5.15 12.95
C GLY A 134 -7.68 3.63 12.89
N VAL A 135 -6.56 3.23 12.30
CA VAL A 135 -6.17 1.82 12.19
C VAL A 135 -5.98 1.19 13.56
N LEU A 136 -5.26 1.85 14.47
CA LEU A 136 -5.05 1.31 15.83
C LEU A 136 -6.36 1.20 16.60
N GLY A 137 -7.22 2.23 16.55
CA GLY A 137 -8.53 2.19 17.20
C GLY A 137 -9.42 1.09 16.65
N GLY A 138 -9.57 1.01 15.33
CA GLY A 138 -10.36 -0.02 14.66
C GLY A 138 -9.84 -1.43 14.88
N LEU A 139 -8.50 -1.60 14.89
CA LEU A 139 -7.86 -2.88 15.18
C LEU A 139 -8.14 -3.36 16.61
N ILE A 140 -7.91 -2.49 17.60
CA ILE A 140 -8.09 -2.87 19.02
C ILE A 140 -9.54 -3.27 19.28
N VAL A 141 -10.49 -2.43 18.87
CA VAL A 141 -11.93 -2.72 19.08
C VAL A 141 -12.36 -3.93 18.25
N GLY A 142 -11.93 -4.02 16.99
CA GLY A 142 -12.26 -5.12 16.10
C GLY A 142 -11.70 -6.46 16.57
N PHE A 143 -10.46 -6.48 17.05
CA PHE A 143 -9.84 -7.67 17.60
C PHE A 143 -10.55 -8.15 18.87
N LEU A 144 -10.79 -7.26 19.84
CA LEU A 144 -11.47 -7.62 21.10
C LEU A 144 -12.89 -8.14 20.85
N MET A 145 -13.66 -7.47 19.98
CA MET A 145 -15.01 -7.91 19.61
C MET A 145 -14.97 -9.24 18.83
N GLY A 146 -14.02 -9.40 17.91
CA GLY A 146 -13.86 -10.64 17.14
C GLY A 146 -13.49 -11.84 18.02
N VAL A 147 -12.59 -11.65 19.00
CA VAL A 147 -12.27 -12.67 20.01
C VAL A 147 -13.51 -12.98 20.86
N GLY A 148 -14.23 -11.95 21.32
CA GLY A 148 -15.44 -12.12 22.09
C GLY A 148 -16.51 -12.92 21.36
N ILE A 149 -16.76 -12.63 20.08
CA ILE A 149 -17.71 -13.38 19.23
C ILE A 149 -17.26 -14.85 19.07
N GLY A 150 -15.96 -15.08 18.85
CA GLY A 150 -15.43 -16.42 18.61
C GLY A 150 -15.53 -17.36 19.82
N PHE A 151 -15.49 -16.82 21.03
CA PHE A 151 -15.50 -17.63 22.27
C PHE A 151 -16.77 -17.56 23.08
N SER A 152 -17.63 -16.55 22.90
CA SER A 152 -18.83 -16.35 23.72
C SER A 152 -20.09 -16.32 22.86
N LYS A 153 -20.97 -17.30 23.09
CA LYS A 153 -22.30 -17.35 22.46
C LYS A 153 -23.14 -16.11 22.79
N THR A 154 -23.01 -15.57 24.00
CA THR A 154 -23.73 -14.39 24.45
C THR A 154 -23.25 -13.15 23.72
N LEU A 155 -21.92 -12.93 23.62
CA LEU A 155 -21.37 -11.82 22.85
C LEU A 155 -21.68 -11.95 21.36
N SER A 156 -21.61 -13.17 20.83
CA SER A 156 -22.00 -13.46 19.44
C SER A 156 -23.46 -13.09 19.17
N TYR A 157 -24.37 -13.40 20.09
CA TYR A 157 -25.79 -13.05 19.97
C TYR A 157 -26.02 -11.53 19.83
N TRP A 158 -25.32 -10.72 20.62
CA TRP A 158 -25.52 -9.26 20.62
C TRP A 158 -24.74 -8.54 19.51
N ILE A 159 -23.54 -9.01 19.21
CA ILE A 159 -22.63 -8.28 18.29
C ILE A 159 -22.85 -8.68 16.82
N ASN A 160 -23.12 -9.95 16.53
CA ASN A 160 -23.29 -10.42 15.15
C ASN A 160 -24.38 -9.68 14.36
N PRO A 161 -25.56 -9.34 14.91
CA PRO A 161 -26.55 -8.55 14.19
C PRO A 161 -26.00 -7.18 13.78
N LEU A 162 -25.24 -6.51 14.67
CA LEU A 162 -24.61 -5.21 14.36
C LEU A 162 -23.60 -5.35 13.24
N VAL A 163 -22.75 -6.38 13.28
CA VAL A 163 -21.75 -6.64 12.23
C VAL A 163 -22.43 -6.93 10.89
N ARG A 164 -23.54 -7.67 10.88
CA ARG A 164 -24.30 -7.98 9.66
C ARG A 164 -25.01 -6.78 9.06
N ILE A 165 -25.47 -5.83 9.88
CA ILE A 165 -26.16 -4.62 9.43
C ILE A 165 -25.16 -3.57 8.96
N LEU A 166 -24.11 -3.32 9.75
CA LEU A 166 -23.15 -2.25 9.48
C LEU A 166 -22.10 -2.64 8.42
N GLY A 167 -21.79 -3.93 8.31
CA GLY A 167 -20.75 -4.42 7.42
C GLY A 167 -20.94 -4.14 5.94
N PRO A 168 -22.13 -4.36 5.37
CA PRO A 168 -22.40 -4.07 3.97
C PRO A 168 -22.40 -2.58 3.61
N ILE A 169 -22.50 -1.69 4.61
CA ILE A 169 -22.53 -0.25 4.36
C ILE A 169 -21.07 0.23 4.15
N PRO A 170 -20.75 0.80 2.98
CA PRO A 170 -19.43 1.36 2.75
C PRO A 170 -19.06 2.41 3.80
N SER A 171 -17.89 2.32 4.40
CA SER A 171 -17.44 3.28 5.42
C SER A 171 -17.44 4.73 4.90
N THR A 172 -17.19 4.92 3.61
CA THR A 172 -17.22 6.24 2.96
C THR A 172 -18.61 6.89 2.97
N ALA A 173 -19.69 6.12 3.00
CA ALA A 173 -21.04 6.65 3.05
C ALA A 173 -21.34 7.40 4.37
N TRP A 174 -20.61 7.10 5.43
CA TRP A 174 -20.76 7.74 6.73
C TRP A 174 -20.04 9.09 6.86
N ILE A 175 -19.14 9.44 5.91
CA ILE A 175 -18.30 10.63 5.99
C ILE A 175 -19.12 11.92 6.25
N PRO A 176 -20.19 12.25 5.48
CA PRO A 176 -20.93 13.50 5.70
C PRO A 176 -21.55 13.58 7.09
N ILE A 177 -22.05 12.46 7.60
CA ILE A 177 -22.71 12.41 8.92
C ILE A 177 -21.67 12.65 10.02
N PHE A 178 -20.53 11.96 9.98
CA PHE A 178 -19.53 12.10 11.04
C PHE A 178 -18.79 13.43 10.99
N LEU A 179 -18.65 14.07 9.83
CA LEU A 179 -18.11 15.43 9.74
C LEU A 179 -19.01 16.45 10.44
N LEU A 180 -20.32 16.19 10.55
CA LEU A 180 -21.26 17.03 11.30
C LEU A 180 -21.22 16.77 12.81
N VAL A 181 -21.04 15.50 13.21
CA VAL A 181 -21.13 15.08 14.61
C VAL A 181 -19.84 15.37 15.38
N PHE A 182 -18.69 15.21 14.74
CA PHE A 182 -17.39 15.37 15.40
C PHE A 182 -16.93 16.84 15.39
N PRO A 183 -16.27 17.31 16.47
CA PRO A 183 -15.82 18.69 16.57
C PRO A 183 -14.72 19.07 15.58
N THR A 184 -14.00 18.09 15.04
CA THR A 184 -12.93 18.31 14.05
C THR A 184 -13.00 17.27 12.94
N ALA A 185 -12.72 17.69 11.70
CA ALA A 185 -12.62 16.78 10.56
C ALA A 185 -11.57 15.67 10.78
N ARG A 186 -10.48 15.98 11.51
CA ARG A 186 -9.44 14.99 11.86
C ARG A 186 -9.99 13.87 12.72
N ALA A 187 -10.77 14.18 13.75
CA ALA A 187 -11.40 13.20 14.62
C ALA A 187 -12.43 12.35 13.87
N ALA A 188 -13.27 13.00 13.05
CA ALA A 188 -14.23 12.33 12.18
C ALA A 188 -13.53 11.33 11.24
N SER A 189 -12.50 11.78 10.54
CA SER A 189 -11.74 10.93 9.62
C SER A 189 -11.09 9.74 10.33
N ALA A 190 -10.46 9.94 11.50
CA ALA A 190 -9.88 8.86 12.28
C ALA A 190 -10.94 7.84 12.72
N PHE A 191 -12.12 8.30 13.13
CA PHE A 191 -13.23 7.42 13.54
C PHE A 191 -13.76 6.59 12.37
N ILE A 192 -13.97 7.20 11.19
CA ILE A 192 -14.49 6.50 10.01
C ILE A 192 -13.47 5.47 9.50
N ILE A 193 -12.17 5.81 9.53
CA ILE A 193 -11.09 4.87 9.25
C ILE A 193 -11.13 3.71 10.26
N GLY A 194 -11.38 4.00 11.54
CA GLY A 194 -11.56 2.99 12.57
C GLY A 194 -12.69 2.01 12.22
N ILE A 195 -13.83 2.49 11.76
CA ILE A 195 -14.95 1.64 11.30
C ILE A 195 -14.53 0.77 10.11
N SER A 196 -13.79 1.31 9.13
CA SER A 196 -13.36 0.57 7.95
C SER A 196 -12.41 -0.58 8.29
N VAL A 197 -11.59 -0.42 9.34
CA VAL A 197 -10.70 -1.47 9.86
C VAL A 197 -11.43 -2.44 10.78
N TRP A 198 -12.33 -1.92 11.60
CA TRP A 198 -13.08 -2.70 12.60
C TRP A 198 -13.83 -3.86 11.96
N PHE A 199 -14.59 -3.64 10.90
CA PHE A 199 -15.45 -4.65 10.30
C PHE A 199 -14.68 -5.90 9.81
N PRO A 200 -13.69 -5.80 8.89
CA PRO A 200 -12.95 -6.98 8.44
C PRO A 200 -12.16 -7.64 9.56
N THR A 201 -11.68 -6.85 10.54
CA THR A 201 -10.96 -7.38 11.70
C THR A 201 -11.90 -8.22 12.59
N VAL A 202 -13.11 -7.76 12.89
CA VAL A 202 -14.11 -8.54 13.68
C VAL A 202 -14.44 -9.85 12.97
N VAL A 203 -14.82 -9.76 11.69
CA VAL A 203 -15.28 -10.92 10.92
C VAL A 203 -14.20 -11.98 10.79
N LEU A 204 -12.99 -11.59 10.40
CA LEU A 204 -11.91 -12.56 10.17
C LEU A 204 -11.28 -13.06 11.47
N THR A 205 -11.29 -12.27 12.54
CA THR A 205 -10.87 -12.75 13.87
C THR A 205 -11.87 -13.78 14.40
N SER A 206 -13.16 -13.49 14.38
CA SER A 206 -14.19 -14.42 14.88
C SER A 206 -14.25 -15.71 14.06
N SER A 207 -14.20 -15.60 12.73
CA SER A 207 -14.13 -16.76 11.83
C SER A 207 -12.86 -17.57 12.05
N GLY A 208 -11.70 -16.90 12.19
CA GLY A 208 -10.44 -17.58 12.46
C GLY A 208 -10.47 -18.40 13.74
N ILE A 209 -11.04 -17.86 14.82
CA ILE A 209 -11.17 -18.55 16.09
C ILE A 209 -12.17 -19.73 15.98
N SER A 210 -13.31 -19.52 15.32
CA SER A 210 -14.31 -20.58 15.13
C SER A 210 -13.80 -21.75 14.29
N ASN A 211 -12.81 -21.54 13.46
CA ASN A 211 -12.19 -22.57 12.62
C ASN A 211 -11.03 -23.33 13.32
N VAL A 212 -10.67 -22.95 14.54
CA VAL A 212 -9.67 -23.71 15.31
C VAL A 212 -10.23 -25.08 15.69
N LYS A 213 -9.47 -26.14 15.45
CA LYS A 213 -9.89 -27.52 15.78
C LYS A 213 -10.19 -27.68 17.26
N ASN A 214 -11.35 -28.25 17.59
CA ASN A 214 -11.77 -28.48 18.97
C ASN A 214 -10.77 -29.33 19.77
N SER A 215 -10.07 -30.27 19.12
CA SER A 215 -9.03 -31.08 19.74
C SER A 215 -7.96 -30.27 20.47
N TYR A 216 -7.60 -29.06 19.95
CA TYR A 216 -6.64 -28.21 20.65
C TYR A 216 -7.18 -27.69 21.98
N PHE A 217 -8.46 -27.35 22.03
CA PHE A 217 -9.12 -26.89 23.27
C PHE A 217 -9.34 -28.03 24.25
N GLU A 218 -9.62 -29.23 23.76
CA GLU A 218 -9.77 -30.45 24.58
C GLU A 218 -8.45 -30.83 25.26
N VAL A 219 -7.36 -30.91 24.50
CA VAL A 219 -6.01 -31.16 25.05
C VAL A 219 -5.62 -30.08 26.06
N ALA A 220 -5.85 -28.78 25.75
CA ALA A 220 -5.58 -27.73 26.72
C ALA A 220 -6.41 -27.89 28.01
N SER A 221 -7.65 -28.34 27.89
CA SER A 221 -8.54 -28.57 29.04
C SER A 221 -8.07 -29.74 29.91
N THR A 222 -7.62 -30.84 29.30
CA THR A 222 -7.05 -31.99 30.03
C THR A 222 -5.76 -31.66 30.78
N LEU A 223 -5.01 -30.66 30.26
CA LEU A 223 -3.82 -30.11 30.92
C LEU A 223 -4.15 -29.06 31.99
N GLY A 224 -5.44 -28.85 32.33
CA GLY A 224 -5.87 -27.94 33.39
C GLY A 224 -5.96 -26.47 32.98
N ALA A 225 -5.93 -26.14 31.65
CA ALA A 225 -6.03 -24.77 31.18
C ALA A 225 -7.42 -24.20 31.49
N ASN A 226 -7.45 -23.05 32.17
CA ASN A 226 -8.68 -22.29 32.38
C ASN A 226 -9.19 -21.62 31.11
N HIS A 227 -10.40 -21.06 31.15
CA HIS A 227 -11.03 -20.43 29.97
C HIS A 227 -10.15 -19.32 29.34
N PHE A 228 -9.56 -18.45 30.16
CA PHE A 228 -8.69 -17.35 29.66
C PHE A 228 -7.43 -17.88 28.93
N TRP A 229 -6.80 -18.90 29.49
CA TRP A 229 -5.66 -19.59 28.88
C TRP A 229 -6.00 -20.19 27.52
N ARG A 230 -7.14 -20.87 27.41
CA ARG A 230 -7.63 -21.47 26.16
C ARG A 230 -7.86 -20.38 25.10
N VAL A 231 -8.41 -19.23 25.48
CA VAL A 231 -8.61 -18.08 24.55
C VAL A 231 -7.27 -17.54 24.08
N PHE A 232 -6.43 -17.04 24.99
CA PHE A 232 -5.26 -16.23 24.62
C PHE A 232 -4.00 -17.04 24.31
N LYS A 233 -3.87 -18.28 24.81
CA LYS A 233 -2.69 -19.12 24.57
C LYS A 233 -2.90 -20.20 23.52
N VAL A 234 -4.15 -20.53 23.19
CA VAL A 234 -4.47 -21.55 22.19
C VAL A 234 -5.24 -20.95 21.03
N GLY A 235 -6.40 -20.37 21.25
CA GLY A 235 -7.31 -19.93 20.21
C GLY A 235 -6.78 -18.73 19.42
N VAL A 236 -6.33 -17.67 20.10
CA VAL A 236 -5.79 -16.48 19.42
C VAL A 236 -4.54 -16.81 18.61
N PRO A 237 -3.50 -17.50 19.15
CA PRO A 237 -2.35 -17.89 18.34
C PRO A 237 -2.71 -18.77 17.14
N ALA A 238 -3.61 -19.74 17.31
CA ALA A 238 -4.05 -20.60 16.22
C ALA A 238 -4.82 -19.83 15.13
N ALA A 239 -5.57 -18.79 15.50
CA ALA A 239 -6.32 -17.92 14.58
C ALA A 239 -5.49 -16.78 13.97
N MET A 240 -4.23 -16.58 14.38
CA MET A 240 -3.39 -15.47 13.94
C MET A 240 -3.33 -15.26 12.42
N PRO A 241 -3.25 -16.30 11.57
CA PRO A 241 -3.27 -16.10 10.12
C PRO A 241 -4.52 -15.37 9.63
N SER A 242 -5.69 -15.75 10.17
CA SER A 242 -6.97 -15.11 9.83
C SER A 242 -7.06 -13.69 10.38
N ILE A 243 -6.51 -13.44 11.57
CA ILE A 243 -6.44 -12.13 12.20
C ILE A 243 -5.60 -11.17 11.32
N PHE A 244 -4.42 -11.62 10.85
CA PHE A 244 -3.60 -10.82 9.95
C PHE A 244 -4.26 -10.58 8.59
N LEU A 245 -5.04 -11.53 8.09
CA LEU A 245 -5.85 -11.33 6.87
C LEU A 245 -6.92 -10.25 7.10
N GLY A 246 -7.56 -10.26 8.27
CA GLY A 246 -8.51 -9.22 8.68
C GLY A 246 -7.88 -7.85 8.75
N LEU A 247 -6.70 -7.77 9.35
CA LEU A 247 -5.95 -6.53 9.45
C LEU A 247 -5.50 -6.02 8.08
N PHE A 248 -5.02 -6.89 7.20
CA PHE A 248 -4.66 -6.52 5.83
C PHE A 248 -5.86 -5.93 5.05
N ASN A 249 -7.01 -6.62 5.08
CA ASN A 249 -8.23 -6.13 4.43
C ASN A 249 -8.71 -4.80 5.04
N GLY A 250 -8.62 -4.68 6.36
CA GLY A 250 -8.96 -3.44 7.07
C GLY A 250 -8.06 -2.27 6.68
N ILE A 251 -6.75 -2.49 6.61
CA ILE A 251 -5.80 -1.47 6.15
C ILE A 251 -6.08 -1.08 4.70
N CYS A 252 -6.31 -2.03 3.80
CA CYS A 252 -6.66 -1.72 2.41
C CYS A 252 -7.93 -0.86 2.31
N SER A 253 -8.97 -1.19 3.07
CA SER A 253 -10.20 -0.39 3.14
C SER A 253 -9.97 0.99 3.75
N SER A 254 -9.09 1.08 4.75
CA SER A 254 -8.77 2.34 5.43
C SER A 254 -8.13 3.37 4.51
N PHE A 255 -7.37 2.95 3.51
CA PHE A 255 -6.77 3.87 2.54
C PHE A 255 -7.81 4.55 1.65
N VAL A 256 -8.80 3.81 1.15
CA VAL A 256 -9.90 4.37 0.36
C VAL A 256 -10.67 5.38 1.22
N THR A 257 -10.96 5.00 2.46
CA THR A 257 -11.68 5.83 3.41
C THR A 257 -10.91 7.10 3.77
N LEU A 258 -9.58 6.98 4.03
CA LEU A 258 -8.70 8.11 4.31
C LEU A 258 -8.72 9.13 3.17
N MET A 259 -8.48 8.66 1.92
CA MET A 259 -8.46 9.55 0.75
C MET A 259 -9.78 10.29 0.60
N THR A 260 -10.91 9.57 0.67
CA THR A 260 -12.23 10.18 0.50
C THR A 260 -12.56 11.18 1.62
N ALA A 261 -12.22 10.85 2.87
CA ALA A 261 -12.47 11.73 4.01
C ALA A 261 -11.63 13.02 3.93
N GLU A 262 -10.37 12.91 3.49
CA GLU A 262 -9.49 14.06 3.32
C GLU A 262 -9.92 14.95 2.15
N MET A 263 -10.46 14.38 1.07
CA MET A 263 -10.99 15.16 -0.07
C MET A 263 -12.18 16.01 0.30
N ILE A 264 -13.01 15.57 1.27
CA ILE A 264 -14.28 16.25 1.60
C ILE A 264 -14.09 17.26 2.73
N GLY A 265 -13.29 16.96 3.76
CA GLY A 265 -13.33 17.75 5.00
C GLY A 265 -12.00 18.20 5.57
N ALA A 266 -10.86 17.81 5.01
CA ALA A 266 -9.56 18.14 5.58
C ALA A 266 -9.00 19.48 5.07
N LYS A 267 -8.13 20.11 5.90
CA LYS A 267 -7.33 21.29 5.51
C LYS A 267 -5.92 20.93 5.04
N TYR A 268 -5.47 19.72 5.33
CA TYR A 268 -4.22 19.10 4.93
C TYR A 268 -4.44 17.60 4.74
N GLY A 269 -3.53 16.96 4.06
CA GLY A 269 -3.55 15.52 3.80
C GLY A 269 -3.35 15.23 2.32
N MET A 270 -2.97 14.00 2.00
CA MET A 270 -2.69 13.62 0.62
C MET A 270 -3.95 13.60 -0.25
N GLY A 271 -5.11 13.21 0.33
CA GLY A 271 -6.39 13.29 -0.36
C GLY A 271 -6.80 14.74 -0.63
N TRP A 272 -6.64 15.63 0.35
CA TRP A 272 -6.86 17.06 0.17
C TRP A 272 -5.94 17.65 -0.90
N TYR A 273 -4.64 17.33 -0.87
CA TYR A 273 -3.66 17.81 -1.86
C TYR A 273 -4.07 17.43 -3.28
N VAL A 274 -4.39 16.16 -3.52
CA VAL A 274 -4.81 15.65 -4.83
C VAL A 274 -6.09 16.34 -5.30
N ASN A 275 -7.09 16.50 -4.41
CA ASN A 275 -8.35 17.15 -4.77
C ASN A 275 -8.17 18.63 -5.08
N TRP A 276 -7.40 19.34 -4.25
CA TRP A 276 -7.11 20.76 -4.44
C TRP A 276 -6.37 21.03 -5.75
N GLN A 277 -5.32 20.24 -6.04
CA GLN A 277 -4.57 20.36 -7.28
C GLN A 277 -5.42 20.02 -8.52
N LYS A 278 -6.35 19.06 -8.39
CA LYS A 278 -7.31 18.74 -9.45
C LYS A 278 -8.26 19.92 -9.74
N GLU A 279 -8.77 20.59 -8.71
CA GLU A 279 -9.63 21.77 -8.85
C GLU A 279 -8.89 22.95 -9.50
N MET A 280 -7.60 23.08 -9.24
CA MET A 280 -6.71 24.07 -9.87
C MET A 280 -6.23 23.66 -11.27
N MET A 281 -6.70 22.53 -11.82
CA MET A 281 -6.26 21.98 -13.12
C MET A 281 -4.75 21.67 -13.20
N CYS A 282 -4.06 21.53 -12.04
CA CYS A 282 -2.63 21.22 -11.96
C CYS A 282 -2.41 19.70 -11.96
N TYR A 283 -2.66 19.05 -13.08
CA TYR A 283 -2.64 17.58 -13.15
C TYR A 283 -1.25 16.96 -12.91
N ALA A 284 -0.14 17.66 -13.17
CA ALA A 284 1.19 17.19 -12.81
C ALA A 284 1.30 16.94 -11.31
N ASN A 285 0.77 17.85 -10.50
CA ASN A 285 0.74 17.76 -9.05
C ASN A 285 -0.21 16.63 -8.57
N VAL A 286 -1.33 16.42 -9.27
CA VAL A 286 -2.24 15.29 -9.01
C VAL A 286 -1.52 13.96 -9.17
N TYR A 287 -0.81 13.74 -10.30
CA TYR A 287 -0.05 12.52 -10.54
C TYR A 287 1.12 12.35 -9.54
N ALA A 288 1.82 13.42 -9.22
CA ALA A 288 2.86 13.42 -8.19
C ALA A 288 2.29 12.99 -6.82
N GLY A 289 1.13 13.55 -6.44
CA GLY A 289 0.41 13.16 -5.23
C GLY A 289 0.01 11.67 -5.23
N LEU A 290 -0.48 11.15 -6.35
CA LEU A 290 -0.84 9.73 -6.48
C LEU A 290 0.38 8.81 -6.34
N ILE A 291 1.55 9.20 -6.86
CA ILE A 291 2.80 8.45 -6.67
C ILE A 291 3.18 8.40 -5.19
N VAL A 292 3.11 9.54 -4.49
CA VAL A 292 3.42 9.61 -3.05
C VAL A 292 2.46 8.74 -2.24
N ILE A 293 1.16 8.77 -2.56
CA ILE A 293 0.15 7.91 -1.94
C ILE A 293 0.49 6.44 -2.16
N ALA A 294 0.84 6.04 -3.37
CA ALA A 294 1.20 4.65 -3.69
C ALA A 294 2.44 4.20 -2.89
N VAL A 295 3.46 5.05 -2.76
CA VAL A 295 4.65 4.79 -1.94
C VAL A 295 4.27 4.65 -0.46
N LEU A 296 3.44 5.55 0.06
CA LEU A 296 2.95 5.49 1.45
C LEU A 296 2.22 4.17 1.73
N PHE A 297 1.32 3.76 0.84
CA PHE A 297 0.59 2.50 0.94
C PHE A 297 1.52 1.29 0.90
N TYR A 298 2.46 1.29 -0.03
CA TYR A 298 3.47 0.24 -0.13
C TYR A 298 4.28 0.10 1.17
N LEU A 299 4.69 1.20 1.78
CA LEU A 299 5.43 1.20 3.04
C LEU A 299 4.60 0.61 4.18
N VAL A 300 3.34 1.05 4.33
CA VAL A 300 2.44 0.56 5.40
C VAL A 300 2.19 -0.95 5.23
N ILE A 301 1.88 -1.41 4.03
CA ILE A 301 1.66 -2.84 3.75
C ILE A 301 2.93 -3.66 3.95
N THR A 302 4.09 -3.13 3.57
CA THR A 302 5.39 -3.80 3.81
C THR A 302 5.68 -3.95 5.30
N VAL A 303 5.40 -2.93 6.10
CA VAL A 303 5.53 -3.01 7.57
C VAL A 303 4.59 -4.07 8.13
N LEU A 304 3.32 -4.08 7.70
CA LEU A 304 2.36 -5.10 8.12
C LEU A 304 2.87 -6.51 7.83
N PHE A 305 3.33 -6.78 6.62
CA PHE A 305 3.84 -8.10 6.25
C PHE A 305 5.10 -8.50 7.02
N LYS A 306 6.01 -7.56 7.28
CA LYS A 306 7.18 -7.83 8.15
C LYS A 306 6.75 -8.20 9.58
N VAL A 307 5.76 -7.51 10.14
CA VAL A 307 5.21 -7.84 11.47
C VAL A 307 4.55 -9.22 11.44
N ARG A 308 3.70 -9.49 10.44
CA ARG A 308 3.08 -10.81 10.24
C ARG A 308 4.13 -11.92 10.19
N ASP A 309 5.15 -11.77 9.35
CA ASP A 309 6.17 -12.80 9.16
C ASP A 309 7.00 -13.06 10.42
N LYS A 310 7.19 -12.04 11.26
CA LYS A 310 7.84 -12.18 12.56
C LYS A 310 6.93 -12.88 13.59
N VAL A 311 5.65 -12.56 13.59
CA VAL A 311 4.66 -13.16 14.53
C VAL A 311 4.35 -14.61 14.13
N LEU A 312 4.30 -14.92 12.82
CA LEU A 312 3.97 -16.25 12.30
C LEU A 312 5.21 -17.12 12.01
N LEU A 313 6.35 -16.85 12.65
CA LEU A 313 7.59 -17.64 12.44
C LEU A 313 7.38 -19.16 12.66
N TRP A 314 6.54 -19.53 13.60
CA TRP A 314 6.22 -20.93 13.90
C TRP A 314 5.46 -21.65 12.78
N GLN A 315 4.80 -20.93 11.88
CA GLN A 315 4.04 -21.49 10.77
C GLN A 315 4.90 -21.72 9.51
N LYS A 316 6.10 -21.17 9.42
CA LYS A 316 7.00 -21.28 8.25
C LYS A 316 7.45 -22.73 7.93
N GLY A 317 7.23 -23.70 8.83
CA GLY A 317 7.49 -25.12 8.59
C GLY A 317 6.36 -25.87 7.88
N VAL A 318 5.16 -25.27 7.77
CA VAL A 318 3.94 -25.97 7.30
C VAL A 318 3.54 -25.56 5.89
N ILE A 319 3.91 -24.35 5.46
CA ILE A 319 3.52 -23.83 4.13
C ILE A 319 4.77 -23.25 3.46
N LYS A 320 5.29 -23.95 2.44
CA LYS A 320 6.23 -23.39 1.47
C LYS A 320 5.39 -22.71 0.37
N TRP A 321 5.37 -21.39 0.32
CA TRP A 321 4.89 -20.62 -0.84
C TRP A 321 6.01 -20.40 -1.83
#